data_78dda46793035136552cd27411894ae4
#
_entry.id   78dda46793035136552cd27411894ae4
#
_cell.length_a   1.000
_cell.length_b   1.000
_cell.length_c   1.000
_cell.angle_alpha   90.00
_cell.angle_beta   90.00
_cell.angle_gamma   90.00
#
_symmetry.space_group_name_H-M   'P 1'
#
loop_
_entity.id
_entity.type
_entity.pdbx_description
1 polymer ?
#
loop_
_entity_poly.entity_id
_entity_poly.type
_entity_poly.pdbx_seq_one_letter_code
_entity_poly.pdbx_strand_id
1 'polypeptide(L)'
;MLSAARAELGKRGGREGIDCSTFVRAAFSAAGVDLYSEASPRDKGVQAIRRYVRHHGRLHRRRHPAPGDLVFFDNSYDRNRNGVLDDRLTHLGIVEEVRADGTALVLHSTNHGVVREPMNLRRPHASTGAGGEPINAVLRRRTPHDAPGTPHFMSELFAGFGTVFGAEHPAQPVARRHLRGGARRR
;
A
#
# COMPACT_ATOMS: atom_id res chain seq x y z
N MET A 1 -4.32 -13.78 -7.45
CA MET A 1 -4.38 -12.61 -6.59
C MET A 1 -5.38 -11.57 -7.12
N LEU A 2 -5.17 -10.90 -8.26
CA LEU A 2 -6.09 -9.86 -8.77
C LEU A 2 -7.54 -10.36 -8.99
N SER A 3 -7.73 -11.58 -9.50
CA SER A 3 -9.06 -12.17 -9.64
C SER A 3 -9.78 -12.28 -8.28
N ALA A 4 -9.07 -12.72 -7.24
CA ALA A 4 -9.61 -12.79 -5.89
C ALA A 4 -9.94 -11.39 -5.33
N ALA A 5 -9.07 -10.40 -5.57
CA ALA A 5 -9.34 -9.02 -5.15
C ALA A 5 -10.59 -8.43 -5.84
N ARG A 6 -10.77 -8.68 -7.14
CA ARG A 6 -11.96 -8.25 -7.90
C ARG A 6 -13.26 -8.89 -7.40
N ALA A 7 -13.20 -10.13 -6.95
CA ALA A 7 -14.36 -10.84 -6.39
C ALA A 7 -14.88 -10.23 -5.06
N GLU A 8 -14.07 -9.37 -4.42
CA GLU A 8 -14.46 -8.65 -3.21
C GLU A 8 -15.16 -7.32 -3.47
N LEU A 9 -15.16 -6.81 -4.73
CA LEU A 9 -15.81 -5.53 -5.07
C LEU A 9 -17.27 -5.49 -4.61
N GLY A 10 -17.65 -4.39 -3.97
CA GLY A 10 -18.99 -4.15 -3.43
C GLY A 10 -19.30 -4.88 -2.12
N LYS A 11 -18.43 -5.76 -1.62
CA LYS A 11 -18.61 -6.37 -0.30
C LYS A 11 -18.42 -5.33 0.80
N ARG A 12 -19.20 -5.46 1.89
CA ARG A 12 -19.20 -4.52 3.01
C ARG A 12 -17.81 -4.35 3.62
N GLY A 13 -17.42 -3.12 3.86
CA GLY A 13 -16.20 -2.73 4.57
C GLY A 13 -16.49 -2.17 5.98
N GLY A 14 -15.44 -1.67 6.65
CA GLY A 14 -15.56 -0.99 7.94
C GLY A 14 -15.60 -1.92 9.15
N ARG A 15 -16.23 -1.46 10.26
CA ARG A 15 -16.23 -2.16 11.55
C ARG A 15 -16.87 -3.55 11.52
N GLU A 16 -17.84 -3.76 10.65
CA GLU A 16 -18.57 -5.04 10.49
C GLU A 16 -18.13 -5.81 9.24
N GLY A 17 -17.10 -5.34 8.54
CA GLY A 17 -16.61 -5.91 7.29
C GLY A 17 -15.09 -6.01 7.23
N ILE A 18 -14.59 -6.12 6.01
CA ILE A 18 -13.18 -6.34 5.73
C ILE A 18 -12.45 -5.00 5.77
N ASP A 19 -11.45 -4.82 6.65
CA ASP A 19 -10.56 -3.66 6.60
C ASP A 19 -9.53 -3.75 5.45
N CYS A 20 -8.79 -2.66 5.21
CA CYS A 20 -7.85 -2.59 4.08
C CYS A 20 -6.76 -3.68 4.16
N SER A 21 -6.26 -4.01 5.34
CA SER A 21 -5.22 -5.02 5.52
C SER A 21 -5.77 -6.43 5.39
N THR A 22 -6.95 -6.70 5.90
CA THR A 22 -7.64 -7.99 5.76
C THR A 22 -8.01 -8.26 4.31
N PHE A 23 -8.52 -7.26 3.58
CA PHE A 23 -8.79 -7.35 2.14
C PHE A 23 -7.54 -7.76 1.35
N VAL A 24 -6.44 -7.02 1.53
CA VAL A 24 -5.19 -7.28 0.81
C VAL A 24 -4.63 -8.66 1.16
N ARG A 25 -4.64 -9.03 2.44
CA ARG A 25 -4.20 -10.37 2.88
C ARG A 25 -5.00 -11.48 2.22
N ALA A 26 -6.33 -11.38 2.21
CA ALA A 26 -7.19 -12.38 1.58
C ALA A 26 -6.87 -12.56 0.10
N ALA A 27 -6.68 -11.45 -0.65
CA ALA A 27 -6.31 -11.50 -2.05
C ALA A 27 -4.96 -12.19 -2.30
N PHE A 28 -3.95 -11.91 -1.47
CA PHE A 28 -2.61 -12.52 -1.59
C PHE A 28 -2.58 -13.96 -1.09
N SER A 29 -3.31 -14.30 -0.04
CA SER A 29 -3.47 -15.67 0.45
C SER A 29 -4.07 -16.58 -0.61
N ALA A 30 -5.02 -16.10 -1.42
CA ALA A 30 -5.57 -16.81 -2.56
C ALA A 30 -4.53 -17.10 -3.68
N ALA A 31 -3.34 -16.51 -3.61
CA ALA A 31 -2.19 -16.76 -4.48
C ALA A 31 -1.05 -17.46 -3.73
N GLY A 32 -1.31 -18.04 -2.53
CA GLY A 32 -0.34 -18.76 -1.73
C GLY A 32 0.67 -17.88 -0.97
N VAL A 33 0.41 -16.56 -0.83
CA VAL A 33 1.32 -15.63 -0.15
C VAL A 33 0.72 -15.20 1.19
N ASP A 34 1.40 -15.55 2.30
CA ASP A 34 1.09 -15.01 3.63
C ASP A 34 1.87 -13.71 3.89
N LEU A 35 1.20 -12.58 3.69
CA LEU A 35 1.79 -11.26 3.92
C LEU A 35 2.09 -10.95 5.40
N TYR A 36 1.72 -11.83 6.33
CA TYR A 36 1.99 -11.67 7.76
C TYR A 36 3.09 -12.61 8.28
N SER A 37 3.69 -13.44 7.42
CA SER A 37 4.77 -14.35 7.84
C SER A 37 5.98 -13.63 8.48
N GLU A 38 6.16 -12.33 8.21
CA GLU A 38 7.21 -11.49 8.79
C GLU A 38 6.67 -10.51 9.87
N ALA A 39 5.42 -10.67 10.29
CA ALA A 39 4.82 -9.73 11.24
C ALA A 39 5.50 -9.80 12.61
N SER A 40 5.79 -8.64 13.18
CA SER A 40 6.22 -8.50 14.56
C SER A 40 5.00 -8.27 15.47
N PRO A 41 5.04 -8.63 16.76
CA PRO A 41 3.94 -8.36 17.69
C PRO A 41 3.55 -6.88 17.82
N ARG A 42 4.44 -5.97 17.42
CA ARG A 42 4.21 -4.52 17.43
C ARG A 42 3.65 -3.99 16.11
N ASP A 43 3.69 -4.77 15.04
CA ASP A 43 3.21 -4.33 13.73
C ASP A 43 1.69 -4.33 13.69
N LYS A 44 1.12 -3.23 13.23
CA LYS A 44 -0.30 -3.16 12.84
C LYS A 44 -0.45 -3.55 11.36
N GLY A 45 -1.65 -3.92 10.93
CA GLY A 45 -1.97 -4.50 9.64
C GLY A 45 -1.10 -4.05 8.46
N VAL A 46 -1.15 -2.75 8.13
CA VAL A 46 -0.37 -2.17 7.01
C VAL A 46 1.14 -2.26 7.23
N GLN A 47 1.60 -2.12 8.49
CA GLN A 47 3.02 -2.20 8.85
C GLN A 47 3.57 -3.62 8.65
N ALA A 48 2.80 -4.64 9.05
CA ALA A 48 3.16 -6.05 8.86
C ALA A 48 3.32 -6.37 7.37
N ILE A 49 2.34 -5.96 6.54
CA ILE A 49 2.38 -6.15 5.08
C ILE A 49 3.60 -5.43 4.48
N ARG A 50 3.87 -4.18 4.88
CA ARG A 50 5.03 -3.45 4.38
C ARG A 50 6.35 -4.10 4.82
N ARG A 51 6.41 -4.71 6.01
CA ARG A 51 7.56 -5.49 6.47
C ARG A 51 7.80 -6.71 5.57
N TYR A 52 6.75 -7.47 5.26
CA TYR A 52 6.80 -8.58 4.33
C TYR A 52 7.40 -8.14 2.98
N VAL A 53 6.84 -7.08 2.37
CA VAL A 53 7.34 -6.56 1.09
C VAL A 53 8.81 -6.14 1.14
N ARG A 54 9.27 -5.60 2.28
CA ARG A 54 10.68 -5.22 2.45
C ARG A 54 11.62 -6.44 2.47
N HIS A 55 11.16 -7.60 2.95
CA HIS A 55 11.97 -8.82 3.07
C HIS A 55 11.87 -9.71 1.83
N HIS A 56 10.70 -9.79 1.21
CA HIS A 56 10.39 -10.76 0.15
C HIS A 56 10.05 -10.12 -1.19
N GLY A 57 10.00 -8.81 -1.26
CA GLY A 57 9.64 -8.06 -2.44
C GLY A 57 10.50 -6.82 -2.64
N ARG A 58 9.94 -5.81 -3.27
CA ARG A 58 10.62 -4.55 -3.51
C ARG A 58 9.71 -3.36 -3.17
N LEU A 59 10.16 -2.49 -2.27
CA LEU A 59 9.54 -1.18 -2.02
C LEU A 59 10.10 -0.15 -3.01
N HIS A 60 9.22 0.67 -3.61
CA HIS A 60 9.63 1.70 -4.55
C HIS A 60 8.68 2.90 -4.58
N ARG A 61 9.13 4.01 -5.18
CA ARG A 61 8.34 5.22 -5.41
C ARG A 61 8.27 5.62 -6.89
N ARG A 62 8.48 4.67 -7.79
CA ARG A 62 8.36 4.91 -9.23
C ARG A 62 6.93 5.34 -9.57
N ARG A 63 6.77 6.33 -10.46
CA ARG A 63 5.44 6.82 -10.86
C ARG A 63 4.68 5.87 -11.80
N HIS A 64 5.26 4.73 -12.11
CA HIS A 64 4.71 3.69 -12.97
C HIS A 64 4.63 2.38 -12.18
N PRO A 65 3.56 2.16 -11.41
CA PRO A 65 3.31 0.85 -10.81
C PRO A 65 2.90 -0.17 -11.87
N ALA A 66 2.92 -1.44 -11.49
CA ALA A 66 2.39 -2.53 -12.30
C ALA A 66 1.08 -3.08 -11.67
N PRO A 67 0.19 -3.68 -12.45
CA PRO A 67 -0.92 -4.45 -11.90
C PRO A 67 -0.41 -5.52 -10.93
N GLY A 68 -1.00 -5.57 -9.72
CA GLY A 68 -0.56 -6.43 -8.64
C GLY A 68 0.38 -5.78 -7.63
N ASP A 69 0.91 -4.59 -7.90
CA ASP A 69 1.63 -3.82 -6.89
C ASP A 69 0.69 -3.43 -5.74
N LEU A 70 1.22 -3.48 -4.53
CA LEU A 70 0.61 -2.85 -3.36
C LEU A 70 0.87 -1.34 -3.40
N VAL A 71 -0.10 -0.55 -2.99
CA VAL A 71 0.06 0.89 -2.77
C VAL A 71 -0.20 1.22 -1.32
N PHE A 72 0.72 1.97 -0.70
CA PHE A 72 0.66 2.39 0.71
C PHE A 72 0.36 3.87 0.81
N PHE A 73 -0.38 4.25 1.84
CA PHE A 73 -0.77 5.62 2.12
C PHE A 73 -0.47 6.02 3.56
N ASP A 74 -0.01 7.25 3.75
CA ASP A 74 0.10 7.93 5.03
C ASP A 74 -1.11 8.85 5.23
N ASN A 75 -1.45 9.18 6.47
CA ASN A 75 -2.41 10.23 6.82
C ASN A 75 -3.83 10.10 6.21
N SER A 76 -4.27 8.89 5.84
CA SER A 76 -5.64 8.68 5.35
C SER A 76 -6.71 8.94 6.42
N TYR A 77 -6.31 8.89 7.68
CA TYR A 77 -7.06 9.33 8.87
C TYR A 77 -6.10 9.67 10.00
N ASP A 78 -6.55 10.48 10.94
CA ASP A 78 -5.83 10.80 12.18
C ASP A 78 -5.99 9.63 13.16
N ARG A 79 -4.97 8.76 13.22
CA ARG A 79 -4.99 7.53 14.01
C ARG A 79 -4.73 7.79 15.49
N ASN A 80 -3.87 8.76 15.79
CA ASN A 80 -3.47 9.10 17.15
C ASN A 80 -4.33 10.24 17.74
N ARG A 81 -5.21 10.86 16.94
CA ARG A 81 -6.13 11.94 17.31
C ARG A 81 -5.45 13.20 17.83
N ASN A 82 -4.27 13.52 17.27
CA ASN A 82 -3.54 14.72 17.64
C ASN A 82 -3.76 15.93 16.70
N GLY A 83 -4.55 15.75 15.63
CA GLY A 83 -4.83 16.79 14.64
C GLY A 83 -3.68 17.07 13.67
N VAL A 84 -2.59 16.31 13.72
CA VAL A 84 -1.38 16.50 12.91
C VAL A 84 -1.31 15.44 11.81
N LEU A 85 -0.74 15.81 10.65
CA LEU A 85 -0.49 14.88 9.53
C LEU A 85 0.85 14.13 9.73
N ASP A 86 0.92 13.29 10.77
CA ASP A 86 2.12 12.52 11.14
C ASP A 86 1.88 10.99 11.18
N ASP A 87 0.68 10.56 10.82
CA ASP A 87 0.30 9.15 10.83
C ASP A 87 0.80 8.39 9.61
N ARG A 88 1.79 7.55 9.82
CA ARG A 88 2.39 6.72 8.77
C ARG A 88 1.63 5.42 8.57
N LEU A 89 1.56 4.95 7.30
CA LEU A 89 1.02 3.65 6.92
C LEU A 89 -0.39 3.41 7.49
N THR A 90 -1.29 4.34 7.21
CA THR A 90 -2.67 4.29 7.69
C THR A 90 -3.58 3.50 6.77
N HIS A 91 -3.21 3.33 5.49
CA HIS A 91 -4.04 2.65 4.51
C HIS A 91 -3.21 1.97 3.43
N LEU A 92 -3.80 0.99 2.72
CA LEU A 92 -3.21 0.34 1.55
C LEU A 92 -4.28 -0.20 0.60
N GLY A 93 -3.86 -0.45 -0.64
CA GLY A 93 -4.65 -1.09 -1.68
C GLY A 93 -3.79 -1.90 -2.64
N ILE A 94 -4.41 -2.42 -3.69
CA ILE A 94 -3.79 -3.20 -4.76
C ILE A 94 -4.00 -2.46 -6.08
N VAL A 95 -2.94 -2.20 -6.83
CA VAL A 95 -3.04 -1.68 -8.20
C VAL A 95 -3.67 -2.75 -9.08
N GLU A 96 -4.82 -2.45 -9.66
CA GLU A 96 -5.53 -3.37 -10.56
C GLU A 96 -5.11 -3.17 -12.01
N GLU A 97 -4.99 -1.91 -12.43
CA GLU A 97 -4.75 -1.49 -13.80
C GLU A 97 -3.99 -0.16 -13.82
N VAL A 98 -3.25 0.10 -14.88
CA VAL A 98 -2.64 1.41 -15.12
C VAL A 98 -3.03 1.87 -16.53
N ARG A 99 -3.71 3.00 -16.63
CA ARG A 99 -4.15 3.61 -17.88
C ARG A 99 -2.99 4.31 -18.59
N ALA A 100 -3.16 4.61 -19.86
CA ALA A 100 -2.13 5.27 -20.71
C ALA A 100 -1.73 6.66 -20.18
N ASP A 101 -2.65 7.40 -19.56
CA ASP A 101 -2.40 8.70 -18.94
C ASP A 101 -1.63 8.60 -17.61
N GLY A 102 -1.36 7.38 -17.12
CA GLY A 102 -0.68 7.08 -15.87
C GLY A 102 -1.61 6.97 -14.66
N THR A 103 -2.93 7.03 -14.87
CA THR A 103 -3.90 6.79 -13.79
C THR A 103 -3.92 5.32 -13.43
N ALA A 104 -3.57 5.00 -12.17
CA ALA A 104 -3.73 3.66 -11.61
C ALA A 104 -5.15 3.50 -11.04
N LEU A 105 -5.81 2.39 -11.36
CA LEU A 105 -7.02 1.96 -10.66
C LEU A 105 -6.61 1.10 -9.47
N VAL A 106 -7.02 1.51 -8.29
CA VAL A 106 -6.68 0.87 -7.02
C VAL A 106 -7.89 0.20 -6.41
N LEU A 107 -7.77 -1.10 -6.11
CA LEU A 107 -8.73 -1.84 -5.30
C LEU A 107 -8.36 -1.68 -3.83
N HIS A 108 -9.27 -1.20 -3.01
CA HIS A 108 -9.05 -1.08 -1.57
C HIS A 108 -10.38 -1.15 -0.79
N SER A 109 -10.28 -1.48 0.50
CA SER A 109 -11.45 -1.50 1.38
C SER A 109 -11.60 -0.18 2.11
N THR A 110 -12.81 0.39 2.04
CA THR A 110 -13.24 1.61 2.73
C THR A 110 -14.34 1.29 3.73
N ASN A 111 -14.83 2.30 4.45
CA ASN A 111 -16.01 2.15 5.32
C ASN A 111 -17.30 1.79 4.53
N HIS A 112 -17.30 1.99 3.23
CA HIS A 112 -18.43 1.72 2.34
C HIS A 112 -18.31 0.38 1.61
N GLY A 113 -17.19 -0.32 1.77
CA GLY A 113 -16.90 -1.60 1.12
C GLY A 113 -15.61 -1.58 0.33
N VAL A 114 -15.39 -2.68 -0.41
CA VAL A 114 -14.28 -2.77 -1.35
C VAL A 114 -14.65 -2.03 -2.62
N VAL A 115 -13.84 -1.06 -2.98
CA VAL A 115 -14.06 -0.15 -4.11
C VAL A 115 -12.87 -0.15 -5.08
N ARG A 116 -13.12 0.35 -6.29
CA ARG A 116 -12.11 0.64 -7.30
C ARG A 116 -12.04 2.15 -7.47
N GLU A 117 -10.88 2.74 -7.15
CA GLU A 117 -10.72 4.19 -7.20
C GLU A 117 -9.44 4.61 -7.95
N PRO A 118 -9.49 5.76 -8.69
CA PRO A 118 -8.36 6.24 -9.47
C PRO A 118 -7.32 6.97 -8.61
N MET A 119 -6.04 6.82 -8.99
CA MET A 119 -4.91 7.56 -8.44
C MET A 119 -3.92 7.93 -9.56
N ASN A 120 -3.60 9.21 -9.71
CA ASN A 120 -2.64 9.70 -10.71
C ASN A 120 -1.51 10.51 -10.07
N LEU A 121 -0.32 9.91 -9.99
CA LEU A 121 0.86 10.55 -9.40
C LEU A 121 1.51 11.60 -10.32
N ARG A 122 1.13 11.67 -11.60
CA ARG A 122 1.63 12.72 -12.51
C ARG A 122 0.88 14.03 -12.31
N ARG A 123 -0.36 13.97 -11.80
CA ARG A 123 -1.24 15.11 -11.55
C ARG A 123 -1.87 15.00 -10.15
N PRO A 124 -1.05 15.05 -9.08
CA PRO A 124 -1.45 14.65 -7.74
C PRO A 124 -2.55 15.53 -7.12
N HIS A 125 -2.67 16.77 -7.53
CA HIS A 125 -3.64 17.74 -6.98
C HIS A 125 -4.92 17.90 -7.84
N ALA A 126 -5.01 17.18 -8.98
CA ALA A 126 -6.16 17.28 -9.87
C ALA A 126 -7.16 16.14 -9.56
N SER A 127 -8.44 16.47 -9.33
CA SER A 127 -9.51 15.48 -9.17
C SER A 127 -9.91 14.84 -10.51
N THR A 128 -9.83 15.62 -11.61
CA THR A 128 -10.28 15.20 -12.94
C THR A 128 -9.19 15.36 -14.00
N GLY A 129 -9.30 14.56 -15.05
CA GLY A 129 -8.51 14.64 -16.26
C GLY A 129 -8.94 15.74 -17.22
N ALA A 130 -8.33 15.81 -18.39
CA ALA A 130 -8.64 16.81 -19.43
C ALA A 130 -10.06 16.61 -20.02
N GLY A 131 -10.57 15.39 -20.04
CA GLY A 131 -11.91 15.03 -20.48
C GLY A 131 -12.97 15.07 -19.38
N GLY A 132 -12.62 15.51 -18.17
CA GLY A 132 -13.54 15.54 -17.03
C GLY A 132 -13.65 14.22 -16.26
N GLU A 133 -12.95 13.16 -16.70
CA GLU A 133 -12.92 11.87 -16.04
C GLU A 133 -12.20 11.96 -14.69
N PRO A 134 -12.65 11.23 -13.65
CA PRO A 134 -11.95 11.16 -12.36
C PRO A 134 -10.54 10.52 -12.51
N ILE A 135 -9.51 11.18 -11.97
CA ILE A 135 -8.13 10.68 -11.96
C ILE A 135 -7.53 10.56 -10.56
N ASN A 136 -8.11 11.22 -9.56
CA ASN A 136 -7.75 11.03 -8.15
C ASN A 136 -9.00 11.00 -7.27
N ALA A 137 -9.15 9.91 -6.53
CA ALA A 137 -10.20 9.78 -5.53
C ALA A 137 -9.78 10.43 -4.20
N VAL A 138 -10.78 10.86 -3.42
CA VAL A 138 -10.59 11.37 -2.06
C VAL A 138 -10.44 10.20 -1.10
N LEU A 139 -9.27 10.05 -0.49
CA LEU A 139 -9.00 9.02 0.52
C LEU A 139 -9.18 9.55 1.96
N ARG A 140 -8.71 10.76 2.25
CA ARG A 140 -8.91 11.44 3.54
C ARG A 140 -10.16 12.29 3.48
N ARG A 141 -11.11 12.03 4.39
CA ARG A 141 -12.32 12.87 4.51
C ARG A 141 -11.93 14.27 4.96
N ARG A 142 -12.47 15.28 4.28
CA ARG A 142 -12.33 16.67 4.69
C ARG A 142 -13.07 16.94 5.99
N THR A 143 -12.48 17.79 6.83
CA THR A 143 -13.09 18.28 8.06
C THR A 143 -13.12 19.81 8.06
N PRO A 144 -14.02 20.45 8.85
CA PRO A 144 -14.05 21.90 8.97
C PRO A 144 -12.76 22.52 9.56
N HIS A 145 -11.93 21.71 10.20
CA HIS A 145 -10.69 22.13 10.84
C HIS A 145 -9.45 21.96 9.96
N ASP A 146 -9.61 21.40 8.75
CA ASP A 146 -8.48 21.22 7.84
C ASP A 146 -7.99 22.58 7.33
N ALA A 147 -6.68 22.82 7.45
CA ALA A 147 -6.05 24.00 6.89
C ALA A 147 -6.15 24.00 5.35
N PRO A 148 -6.11 25.20 4.70
CA PRO A 148 -6.01 25.28 3.25
C PRO A 148 -4.80 24.45 2.75
N GLY A 149 -5.02 23.65 1.70
CA GLY A 149 -3.98 22.79 1.13
C GLY A 149 -3.76 21.46 1.86
N THR A 150 -4.56 21.13 2.89
CA THR A 150 -4.49 19.81 3.52
C THR A 150 -4.70 18.70 2.48
N PRO A 151 -3.80 17.70 2.41
CA PRO A 151 -3.89 16.58 1.47
C PRO A 151 -5.13 15.73 1.68
N HIS A 152 -5.84 15.40 0.59
CA HIS A 152 -7.06 14.59 0.64
C HIS A 152 -7.09 13.48 -0.41
N PHE A 153 -6.45 13.69 -1.57
CA PHE A 153 -6.44 12.71 -2.65
C PHE A 153 -5.49 11.55 -2.36
N MET A 154 -5.80 10.38 -2.91
CA MET A 154 -4.92 9.20 -2.84
C MET A 154 -3.49 9.53 -3.29
N SER A 155 -3.35 10.30 -4.38
CA SER A 155 -2.06 10.74 -4.91
C SER A 155 -1.25 11.63 -3.96
N GLU A 156 -1.91 12.48 -3.18
CA GLU A 156 -1.27 13.37 -2.20
C GLU A 156 -0.83 12.62 -0.94
N LEU A 157 -1.56 11.56 -0.58
CA LEU A 157 -1.30 10.72 0.60
C LEU A 157 -0.40 9.52 0.30
N PHE A 158 0.12 9.44 -0.92
CA PHE A 158 0.94 8.34 -1.40
C PHE A 158 2.25 8.18 -0.62
N ALA A 159 2.45 7.00 -0.02
CA ALA A 159 3.65 6.65 0.76
C ALA A 159 4.63 5.74 0.01
N GLY A 160 4.20 5.06 -1.03
CA GLY A 160 5.04 4.17 -1.84
C GLY A 160 4.30 2.96 -2.39
N PHE A 161 4.96 2.23 -3.27
CA PHE A 161 4.50 0.95 -3.80
C PHE A 161 5.29 -0.21 -3.22
N GLY A 162 4.71 -1.41 -3.33
CA GLY A 162 5.35 -2.67 -3.00
C GLY A 162 5.08 -3.72 -4.06
N THR A 163 6.12 -4.19 -4.75
CA THR A 163 6.05 -5.31 -5.68
C THR A 163 6.37 -6.60 -4.93
N VAL A 164 5.47 -7.58 -4.97
CA VAL A 164 5.67 -8.91 -4.37
C VAL A 164 6.01 -9.95 -5.44
N PHE A 165 5.23 -9.97 -6.54
CA PHE A 165 5.42 -10.90 -7.62
C PHE A 165 6.40 -10.35 -8.67
N GLY A 166 7.35 -11.18 -9.16
CA GLY A 166 8.34 -10.76 -10.16
C GLY A 166 9.39 -9.76 -9.65
N ALA A 167 9.46 -9.52 -8.34
CA ALA A 167 10.56 -8.81 -7.74
C ALA A 167 11.80 -9.74 -7.76
N GLU A 168 12.83 -9.39 -8.52
CA GLU A 168 14.13 -10.03 -8.31
C GLU A 168 14.56 -9.74 -6.87
N HIS A 169 14.84 -10.78 -6.09
CA HIS A 169 15.37 -10.62 -4.74
C HIS A 169 16.69 -9.84 -4.83
N PRO A 170 16.84 -8.71 -4.13
CA PRO A 170 18.18 -8.20 -3.91
C PRO A 170 18.96 -9.31 -3.21
N ALA A 171 20.05 -9.78 -3.87
CA ALA A 171 20.91 -10.80 -3.31
C ALA A 171 21.23 -10.41 -1.86
N GLN A 172 20.82 -11.25 -0.91
CA GLN A 172 21.20 -11.05 0.49
C GLN A 172 22.72 -11.05 0.55
N PRO A 173 23.37 -10.06 1.17
CA PRO A 173 24.81 -10.12 1.36
C PRO A 173 25.12 -11.39 2.14
N VAL A 174 25.84 -12.32 1.49
CA VAL A 174 26.34 -13.55 2.11
C VAL A 174 27.13 -13.12 3.33
N ALA A 175 26.63 -13.43 4.53
CA ALA A 175 27.34 -13.18 5.76
C ALA A 175 28.70 -13.89 5.67
N ARG A 176 29.79 -13.12 5.53
CA ARG A 176 31.16 -13.65 5.58
C ARG A 176 31.32 -14.25 6.95
N ARG A 177 31.27 -15.60 7.00
CA ARG A 177 31.71 -16.35 8.15
C ARG A 177 33.21 -16.00 8.35
N HIS A 178 33.51 -15.20 9.36
CA HIS A 178 34.86 -15.06 9.87
C HIS A 178 35.29 -16.40 10.41
N LEU A 179 36.05 -17.14 9.60
CA LEU A 179 36.88 -18.22 10.08
C LEU A 179 37.93 -17.61 11.01
N ARG A 180 37.70 -17.68 12.31
CA ARG A 180 38.72 -17.42 13.31
C ARG A 180 39.73 -18.57 13.19
N GLY A 181 40.85 -18.28 12.53
CA GLY A 181 42.03 -19.16 12.50
C GLY A 181 42.55 -19.27 13.92
N GLY A 182 42.42 -20.45 14.50
CA GLY A 182 43.08 -20.81 15.75
C GLY A 182 44.59 -20.97 15.52
N ALA A 183 45.37 -19.98 15.90
CA ALA A 183 46.80 -20.13 16.00
C ALA A 183 47.14 -20.93 17.27
N ARG A 184 47.46 -22.22 17.13
CA ARG A 184 48.12 -22.99 18.18
C ARG A 184 49.59 -22.55 18.22
N ARG A 185 50.00 -21.91 19.31
CA ARG A 185 51.43 -21.76 19.66
C ARG A 185 51.86 -22.99 20.45
N ARG A 186 52.98 -23.58 20.02
CA ARG A 186 53.82 -24.47 20.80
C ARG A 186 54.72 -23.65 21.72
#